data_648d2721059dd969291b1f8207be442d
#
_entry.id   648d2721059dd969291b1f8207be442d
#
_cell.length_a   1.000
_cell.length_b   1.000
_cell.length_c   1.000
_cell.angle_alpha   90.00
_cell.angle_beta   90.00
_cell.angle_gamma   90.00
#
_symmetry.space_group_name_H-M   'P 1'
#
loop_
_entity.id
_entity.type
_entity.pdbx_description
1 polymer ?
#
loop_
_entity_poly.entity_id
_entity_poly.type
_entity_poly.pdbx_seq_one_letter_code
_entity_poly.pdbx_strand_id
1 'polypeptide(L)'
;MLYRWRLHPGSEESFTEAWSRITQSLRSHAGSFGSRLHRGSDGLWYGYAQWPNDEVRQRAFALPLDPEAAAQMRAAVAESFPEVLLEPVSDFLVPPTVPR
;
A
#
# COMPACT_ATOMS: atom_id res chain seq x y z
N MET A 1 -1.30 8.57 2.86
CA MET A 1 -2.41 7.60 3.02
C MET A 1 -1.91 6.38 3.74
N LEU A 2 -2.58 6.01 4.80
CA LEU A 2 -2.23 4.84 5.60
C LEU A 2 -3.32 3.78 5.50
N TYR A 3 -2.91 2.57 5.13
CA TYR A 3 -3.77 1.40 5.08
C TYR A 3 -3.33 0.42 6.16
N ARG A 4 -4.30 -0.27 6.77
CA ARG A 4 -4.01 -1.22 7.85
C ARG A 4 -4.81 -2.49 7.63
N TRP A 5 -4.16 -3.64 7.88
CA TRP A 5 -4.79 -4.95 7.70
C TRP A 5 -4.37 -5.92 8.79
N ARG A 6 -5.28 -6.85 9.10
CA ARG A 6 -4.94 -8.07 9.81
C ARG A 6 -5.04 -9.22 8.82
N LEU A 7 -3.99 -10.02 8.74
CA LEU A 7 -3.94 -11.13 7.79
C LEU A 7 -4.36 -12.44 8.42
N HIS A 8 -4.84 -13.37 7.60
CA HIS A 8 -5.00 -14.74 8.03
C HIS A 8 -3.64 -15.35 8.33
N PRO A 9 -3.53 -16.22 9.39
CA PRO A 9 -2.26 -16.90 9.65
C PRO A 9 -1.77 -17.67 8.43
N GLY A 10 -0.47 -17.55 8.14
CA GLY A 10 0.14 -18.23 7.00
C GLY A 10 -0.05 -17.54 5.66
N SER A 11 -0.66 -16.35 5.61
CA SER A 11 -0.95 -15.63 4.37
C SER A 11 0.06 -14.52 4.07
N GLU A 12 1.11 -14.37 4.87
CA GLU A 12 2.02 -13.23 4.79
C GLU A 12 2.74 -13.15 3.46
N GLU A 13 3.26 -14.26 2.95
CA GLU A 13 3.94 -14.29 1.65
C GLU A 13 3.00 -13.99 0.50
N SER A 14 1.81 -14.59 0.52
CA SER A 14 0.80 -14.37 -0.52
C SER A 14 0.35 -12.91 -0.54
N PHE A 15 0.14 -12.33 0.63
CA PHE A 15 -0.22 -10.91 0.75
C PHE A 15 0.88 -10.01 0.22
N THR A 16 2.12 -10.26 0.63
CA THR A 16 3.27 -9.43 0.23
C THR A 16 3.48 -9.48 -1.28
N GLU A 17 3.36 -10.66 -1.89
CA GLU A 17 3.47 -10.80 -3.33
C GLU A 17 2.37 -10.02 -4.06
N ALA A 18 1.12 -10.19 -3.65
CA ALA A 18 -0.01 -9.51 -4.25
C ALA A 18 0.10 -7.99 -4.07
N TRP A 19 0.45 -7.54 -2.87
CA TRP A 19 0.64 -6.13 -2.56
C TRP A 19 1.73 -5.52 -3.45
N SER A 20 2.84 -6.24 -3.63
CA SER A 20 3.96 -5.78 -4.46
C SER A 20 3.54 -5.62 -5.93
N ARG A 21 2.79 -6.57 -6.48
CA ARG A 21 2.29 -6.51 -7.85
C ARG A 21 1.36 -5.33 -8.05
N ILE A 22 0.41 -5.13 -7.13
CA ILE A 22 -0.54 -4.02 -7.19
C ILE A 22 0.21 -2.69 -7.10
N THR A 23 1.14 -2.57 -6.16
CA THR A 23 1.90 -1.34 -5.95
C THR A 23 2.74 -0.97 -7.18
N GLN A 24 3.38 -1.94 -7.80
CA GLN A 24 4.13 -1.72 -9.03
C GLN A 24 3.23 -1.22 -10.16
N SER A 25 2.04 -1.80 -10.30
CA SER A 25 1.07 -1.37 -11.30
C SER A 25 0.59 0.05 -11.05
N LEU A 26 0.32 0.40 -9.78
CA LEU A 26 -0.10 1.75 -9.42
C LEU A 26 0.98 2.79 -9.71
N ARG A 27 2.26 2.46 -9.47
CA ARG A 27 3.37 3.34 -9.80
C ARG A 27 3.52 3.52 -11.31
N SER A 28 3.43 2.44 -12.06
CA SER A 28 3.70 2.44 -13.50
C SER A 28 2.58 3.04 -14.32
N HIS A 29 1.31 2.88 -13.88
CA HIS A 29 0.16 3.17 -14.73
C HIS A 29 -0.86 4.12 -14.13
N ALA A 30 -0.77 4.46 -12.85
CA ALA A 30 -1.85 5.18 -12.16
C ALA A 30 -1.40 6.38 -11.34
N GLY A 31 -0.16 6.81 -11.47
CA GLY A 31 0.32 8.06 -10.87
C GLY A 31 0.70 8.01 -9.41
N SER A 32 0.83 6.82 -8.82
CA SER A 32 1.32 6.68 -7.46
C SER A 32 2.77 7.14 -7.32
N PHE A 33 3.09 7.81 -6.23
CA PHE A 33 4.46 8.18 -5.88
C PHE A 33 5.20 7.07 -5.13
N GLY A 34 4.55 5.95 -4.89
CA GLY A 34 5.13 4.80 -4.23
C GLY A 34 4.51 4.50 -2.88
N SER A 35 4.86 3.33 -2.38
CA SER A 35 4.31 2.82 -1.13
C SER A 35 5.36 1.98 -0.41
N ARG A 36 5.19 1.84 0.90
CA ARG A 36 6.00 0.95 1.71
C ARG A 36 5.11 0.11 2.59
N LEU A 37 5.38 -1.19 2.61
CA LEU A 37 4.67 -2.14 3.45
C LEU A 37 5.46 -2.41 4.72
N HIS A 38 4.77 -2.42 5.86
CA HIS A 38 5.37 -2.65 7.17
C HIS A 38 4.64 -3.75 7.90
N ARG A 39 5.40 -4.52 8.67
CA ARG A 39 4.82 -5.41 9.68
C ARG A 39 4.87 -4.67 11.01
N GLY A 40 3.71 -4.46 11.64
CA GLY A 40 3.63 -3.79 12.93
C GLY A 40 3.94 -4.73 14.08
N SER A 41 4.53 -4.19 15.14
CA SER A 41 4.75 -4.96 16.38
C SER A 41 3.45 -5.33 17.09
N ASP A 42 2.34 -4.72 16.70
CA ASP A 42 0.99 -5.01 17.19
C ASP A 42 0.31 -6.15 16.43
N GLY A 43 1.02 -6.78 15.49
CA GLY A 43 0.48 -7.87 14.69
C GLY A 43 -0.30 -7.42 13.46
N LEU A 44 -0.46 -6.12 13.25
CA LEU A 44 -1.10 -5.57 12.07
C LEU A 44 -0.08 -5.26 10.98
N TRP A 45 -0.57 -5.20 9.75
CA TRP A 45 0.22 -4.82 8.60
C TRP A 45 -0.17 -3.40 8.17
N TYR A 46 0.83 -2.59 7.83
CA TYR A 46 0.67 -1.18 7.53
C TYR A 46 1.22 -0.88 6.14
N GLY A 47 0.38 -0.29 5.29
CA GLY A 47 0.81 0.21 3.99
C GLY A 47 0.78 1.72 3.98
N TYR A 48 1.93 2.36 3.83
CA TYR A 48 2.01 3.79 3.65
C TYR A 48 2.20 4.10 2.17
N ALA A 49 1.31 4.93 1.62
CA ALA A 49 1.34 5.27 0.20
C ALA A 49 1.36 6.78 0.03
N GLN A 50 2.12 7.24 -0.97
CA GLN A 50 2.15 8.63 -1.38
C GLN A 50 1.45 8.81 -2.72
N TRP A 51 0.61 9.83 -2.81
CA TRP A 51 -0.15 10.17 -3.98
C TRP A 51 -0.04 11.67 -4.26
N PRO A 52 -0.11 12.10 -5.54
CA PRO A 52 -0.14 13.53 -5.86
C PRO A 52 -1.29 14.26 -5.18
N ASN A 53 -2.47 13.62 -5.15
CA ASN A 53 -3.67 14.10 -4.47
C ASN A 53 -4.67 12.96 -4.37
N ASP A 54 -5.75 13.18 -3.62
CA ASP A 54 -6.76 12.14 -3.39
C ASP A 54 -7.53 11.78 -4.65
N GLU A 55 -7.74 12.72 -5.55
CA GLU A 55 -8.44 12.48 -6.81
C GLU A 55 -7.69 11.48 -7.69
N VAL A 56 -6.37 11.62 -7.79
CA VAL A 56 -5.54 10.66 -8.53
C VAL A 56 -5.64 9.28 -7.90
N ARG A 57 -5.61 9.20 -6.56
CA ARG A 57 -5.74 7.94 -5.85
C ARG A 57 -7.08 7.26 -6.13
N GLN A 58 -8.18 8.01 -6.04
CA GLN A 58 -9.50 7.46 -6.30
C GLN A 58 -9.64 6.94 -7.72
N ARG A 59 -9.12 7.66 -8.69
CA ARG A 59 -9.12 7.19 -10.09
C ARG A 59 -8.29 5.94 -10.27
N ALA A 60 -7.14 5.87 -9.59
CA ALA A 60 -6.26 4.70 -9.66
C ALA A 60 -6.96 3.44 -9.18
N PHE A 61 -7.67 3.53 -8.05
CA PHE A 61 -8.36 2.37 -7.49
C PHE A 61 -9.60 1.96 -8.29
N ALA A 62 -10.07 2.82 -9.18
CA ALA A 62 -11.15 2.46 -10.10
C ALA A 62 -10.65 1.67 -11.32
N LEU A 63 -9.34 1.62 -11.55
CA LEU A 63 -8.77 0.89 -12.69
C LEU A 63 -8.58 -0.59 -12.34
N PRO A 64 -8.93 -1.51 -13.26
CA PRO A 64 -8.73 -2.94 -13.04
C PRO A 64 -7.30 -3.35 -13.40
N LEU A 65 -6.30 -2.81 -12.69
CA LEU A 65 -4.89 -2.96 -13.06
C LEU A 65 -4.34 -4.37 -12.91
N ASP A 66 -4.74 -5.10 -11.87
CA ASP A 66 -4.29 -6.47 -11.64
C ASP A 66 -5.36 -7.21 -10.85
N PRO A 67 -6.44 -7.66 -11.54
CA PRO A 67 -7.55 -8.31 -10.84
C PRO A 67 -7.14 -9.57 -10.09
N GLU A 68 -6.18 -10.33 -10.62
CA GLU A 68 -5.69 -11.56 -9.99
C GLU A 68 -4.96 -11.24 -8.68
N ALA A 69 -4.07 -10.27 -8.70
CA ALA A 69 -3.36 -9.84 -7.48
C ALA A 69 -4.33 -9.24 -6.47
N ALA A 70 -5.33 -8.49 -6.91
CA ALA A 70 -6.36 -7.94 -6.03
C ALA A 70 -7.15 -9.04 -5.33
N ALA A 71 -7.51 -10.10 -6.05
CA ALA A 71 -8.21 -11.25 -5.48
C ALA A 71 -7.32 -12.00 -4.48
N GLN A 72 -6.04 -12.18 -4.81
CA GLN A 72 -5.07 -12.82 -3.93
C GLN A 72 -4.88 -12.02 -2.64
N MET A 73 -4.82 -10.71 -2.74
CA MET A 73 -4.70 -9.83 -1.58
C MET A 73 -5.94 -9.93 -0.69
N ARG A 74 -7.14 -9.88 -1.28
CA ARG A 74 -8.39 -10.02 -0.50
C ARG A 74 -8.46 -11.36 0.22
N ALA A 75 -8.02 -12.44 -0.41
CA ALA A 75 -8.05 -13.77 0.19
C ALA A 75 -7.12 -13.87 1.41
N ALA A 76 -6.03 -13.09 1.44
CA ALA A 76 -5.07 -13.10 2.53
C ALA A 76 -5.52 -12.25 3.73
N VAL A 77 -6.45 -11.32 3.53
CA VAL A 77 -6.85 -10.34 4.55
C VAL A 77 -7.99 -10.89 5.40
N ALA A 78 -7.77 -10.99 6.71
CA ALA A 78 -8.81 -11.35 7.67
C ALA A 78 -9.69 -10.15 8.03
N GLU A 79 -9.07 -8.97 8.12
CA GLU A 79 -9.79 -7.74 8.46
C GLU A 79 -9.08 -6.54 7.85
N SER A 80 -9.83 -5.66 7.20
CA SER A 80 -9.34 -4.36 6.74
C SER A 80 -9.86 -3.28 7.66
N PHE A 81 -8.99 -2.34 8.00
CA PHE A 81 -9.36 -1.18 8.82
C PHE A 81 -9.60 0.02 7.93
N PRO A 82 -10.34 1.04 8.40
CA PRO A 82 -10.54 2.26 7.60
C PRO A 82 -9.21 2.91 7.23
N GLU A 83 -9.13 3.43 6.03
CA GLU A 83 -7.99 4.18 5.54
C GLU A 83 -7.84 5.49 6.33
N VAL A 84 -6.60 5.91 6.57
CA VAL A 84 -6.32 7.18 7.23
C VAL A 84 -5.62 8.09 6.25
N LEU A 85 -6.23 9.24 6.00
CA LEU A 85 -5.61 10.28 5.19
C LEU A 85 -4.63 11.04 6.08
N LEU A 86 -3.35 11.05 5.67
CA LEU A 86 -2.30 11.72 6.42
C LEU A 86 -1.87 12.96 5.64
N GLU A 87 -1.85 14.09 6.31
CA GLU A 87 -1.37 15.35 5.77
C GLU A 87 -0.07 15.72 6.45
N PRO A 88 1.05 15.85 5.72
CA PRO A 88 2.30 16.29 6.33
C PRO A 88 2.16 17.74 6.81
N VAL A 89 2.44 17.96 8.10
CA VAL A 89 2.38 19.29 8.70
C VAL A 89 3.78 19.84 8.91
N SER A 90 4.71 18.96 9.24
CA SER A 90 6.12 19.33 9.43
C SER A 90 6.95 18.12 9.02
N ASP A 91 7.92 18.34 8.15
CA ASP A 91 8.66 17.23 7.54
C ASP A 91 10.17 17.44 7.77
N PHE A 92 10.72 16.60 8.63
CA PHE A 92 12.14 16.55 8.92
C PHE A 92 12.80 15.27 8.42
N LEU A 93 12.07 14.53 7.54
CA LEU A 93 12.66 13.32 6.96
C LEU A 93 13.82 13.70 6.06
N VAL A 94 14.88 12.91 6.15
CA VAL A 94 16.05 13.07 5.29
C VAL A 94 15.89 12.07 4.14
N PRO A 95 15.98 12.55 2.88
CA PRO A 95 15.91 11.62 1.75
C PRO A 95 17.05 10.60 1.85
N PRO A 96 16.81 9.35 1.45
CA PRO A 96 17.86 8.34 1.46
C PRO A 96 19.03 8.80 0.60
N THR A 97 20.25 8.69 1.16
CA THR A 97 21.47 8.98 0.43
C THR A 97 21.90 7.70 -0.29
N VAL A 98 21.98 7.77 -1.60
CA VAL A 98 22.44 6.64 -2.40
C VAL A 98 23.96 6.77 -2.54
N PRO A 99 24.74 5.78 -2.11
CA PRO A 99 26.19 5.79 -2.32
C PRO A 99 26.48 5.84 -3.81
N ARG A 100 27.49 6.61 -4.17
CA ARG A 100 27.88 6.81 -5.56
C ARG A 100 29.25 6.21 -5.83
#